data_43c97466294eee19d9fb10db83e4e767
#
_entry.id   43c97466294eee19d9fb10db83e4e767
#
_cell.length_a   1.000
_cell.length_b   1.000
_cell.length_c   1.000
_cell.angle_alpha   90.00
_cell.angle_beta   90.00
_cell.angle_gamma   90.00
#
_symmetry.space_group_name_H-M   'P 1'
#
loop_
_entity.id
_entity.type
_entity.pdbx_description
1 polymer ?
#
loop_
_entity_poly.entity_id
_entity_poly.type
_entity_poly.pdbx_seq_one_letter_code
_entity_poly.pdbx_strand_id
1 'polypeptide(L)'
;LVLLDSPPGISCSFIATVDRADYVVLVTEPTPFGLHDLMLSAATVRQLGKPFGVVINRAGLGNDEMYQWLKGEEIPLLLEIPFDREIARIYAEGGLPAAVDDSYREMFSSLLIQIVQQKIL
;
A
#
# COMPACT_ATOMS: atom_id res chain seq x y z
N LEU A 1 15.13 10.66 -1.85
CA LEU A 1 14.14 9.63 -1.55
C LEU A 1 14.73 8.24 -1.77
N VAL A 2 14.57 7.36 -0.78
CA VAL A 2 15.00 5.97 -0.89
C VAL A 2 13.75 5.09 -0.67
N LEU A 3 13.54 4.14 -1.59
CA LEU A 3 12.47 3.16 -1.49
C LEU A 3 13.08 1.82 -1.03
N LEU A 4 12.50 1.26 0.03
CA LEU A 4 12.89 -0.04 0.55
C LEU A 4 11.75 -1.02 0.25
N ASP A 5 12.03 -2.03 -0.56
CA ASP A 5 11.08 -3.08 -0.90
C ASP A 5 11.22 -4.23 0.10
N SER A 6 10.13 -4.59 0.76
CA SER A 6 10.12 -5.65 1.76
C SER A 6 9.38 -6.88 1.24
N PRO A 7 9.87 -8.09 1.56
CA PRO A 7 9.11 -9.32 1.28
C PRO A 7 7.76 -9.30 2.00
N PRO A 8 6.77 -10.05 1.51
CA PRO A 8 5.48 -10.17 2.18
C PRO A 8 5.60 -10.88 3.53
N GLY A 9 4.63 -10.61 4.41
CA GLY A 9 4.54 -11.23 5.73
C GLY A 9 5.31 -10.48 6.81
N ILE A 10 5.08 -10.90 8.06
CA ILE A 10 5.71 -10.30 9.25
C ILE A 10 6.95 -11.11 9.59
N SER A 11 8.00 -10.97 8.79
CA SER A 11 9.28 -11.65 8.99
C SER A 11 10.29 -10.71 9.64
N CYS A 12 11.45 -11.26 10.01
CA CYS A 12 12.58 -10.44 10.47
C CYS A 12 13.00 -9.42 9.41
N SER A 13 12.91 -9.77 8.14
CA SER A 13 13.21 -8.87 7.03
C SER A 13 12.22 -7.68 6.97
N PHE A 14 10.94 -7.96 7.19
CA PHE A 14 9.91 -6.91 7.27
C PHE A 14 10.21 -5.95 8.42
N ILE A 15 10.45 -6.49 9.61
CA ILE A 15 10.74 -5.69 10.80
C ILE A 15 11.99 -4.83 10.60
N ALA A 16 13.07 -5.41 10.05
CA ALA A 16 14.31 -4.68 9.79
C ALA A 16 14.11 -3.57 8.76
N THR A 17 13.31 -3.81 7.73
CA THR A 17 12.99 -2.81 6.71
C THR A 17 12.19 -1.66 7.31
N VAL A 18 11.15 -1.97 8.07
CA VAL A 18 10.29 -0.96 8.71
C VAL A 18 11.08 -0.11 9.72
N ASP A 19 11.97 -0.74 10.47
CA ASP A 19 12.77 -0.04 11.47
C ASP A 19 13.66 1.05 10.84
N ARG A 20 14.06 0.86 9.60
CA ARG A 20 14.90 1.81 8.86
C ARG A 20 14.09 2.86 8.07
N ALA A 21 12.79 2.70 7.98
CA ALA A 21 11.94 3.59 7.20
C ALA A 21 11.49 4.81 8.01
N ASP A 22 11.27 5.91 7.32
CA ASP A 22 10.66 7.12 7.90
C ASP A 22 9.13 7.07 7.76
N TYR A 23 8.65 6.39 6.75
CA TYR A 23 7.21 6.21 6.47
C TYR A 23 7.00 4.85 5.82
N VAL A 24 5.93 4.15 6.21
CA VAL A 24 5.63 2.82 5.70
C VAL A 24 4.36 2.87 4.86
N VAL A 25 4.42 2.25 3.69
CA VAL A 25 3.24 2.03 2.84
C VAL A 25 2.92 0.54 2.88
N LEU A 26 1.77 0.19 3.41
CA LEU A 26 1.27 -1.17 3.42
C LEU A 26 0.36 -1.36 2.21
N VAL A 27 0.68 -2.32 1.35
CA VAL A 27 -0.10 -2.64 0.16
C VAL A 27 -0.90 -3.90 0.43
N THR A 28 -2.19 -3.86 0.18
CA THR A 28 -3.12 -4.95 0.47
C THR A 28 -4.15 -5.11 -0.63
N GLU A 29 -4.91 -6.19 -0.57
CA GLU A 29 -6.08 -6.46 -1.43
C GLU A 29 -7.33 -6.51 -0.57
N PRO A 30 -8.52 -6.08 -1.09
CA PRO A 30 -9.74 -5.98 -0.28
C PRO A 30 -10.45 -7.33 -0.14
N THR A 31 -9.74 -8.32 0.37
CA THR A 31 -10.23 -9.67 0.64
C THR A 31 -10.15 -9.96 2.14
N PRO A 32 -10.91 -10.95 2.66
CA PRO A 32 -10.79 -11.33 4.07
C PRO A 32 -9.36 -11.73 4.46
N PHE A 33 -8.67 -12.43 3.57
CA PHE A 33 -7.28 -12.82 3.80
C PHE A 33 -6.36 -11.60 3.82
N GLY A 34 -6.53 -10.68 2.86
CA GLY A 34 -5.77 -9.44 2.81
C GLY A 34 -6.01 -8.56 4.02
N LEU A 35 -7.24 -8.49 4.51
CA LEU A 35 -7.55 -7.75 5.73
C LEU A 35 -6.85 -8.34 6.95
N HIS A 36 -6.86 -9.66 7.09
CA HIS A 36 -6.18 -10.33 8.20
C HIS A 36 -4.67 -10.00 8.20
N ASP A 37 -4.03 -10.12 7.06
CA ASP A 37 -2.60 -9.79 6.92
C ASP A 37 -2.33 -8.32 7.20
N LEU A 38 -3.20 -7.44 6.73
CA LEU A 38 -3.08 -6.00 6.96
C LEU A 38 -3.16 -5.68 8.46
N MET A 39 -4.10 -6.28 9.17
CA MET A 39 -4.26 -6.07 10.61
C MET A 39 -2.99 -6.44 11.37
N LEU A 40 -2.37 -7.57 11.03
CA LEU A 40 -1.12 -8.01 11.63
C LEU A 40 0.03 -7.06 11.32
N SER A 41 0.16 -6.66 10.04
CA SER A 41 1.22 -5.75 9.61
C SER A 41 1.07 -4.37 10.26
N ALA A 42 -0.14 -3.84 10.33
CA ALA A 42 -0.43 -2.56 10.96
C ALA A 42 -0.08 -2.57 12.45
N ALA A 43 -0.41 -3.65 13.15
CA ALA A 43 -0.06 -3.80 14.56
C ALA A 43 1.46 -3.77 14.76
N THR A 44 2.20 -4.45 13.89
CA THR A 44 3.66 -4.48 13.96
C THR A 44 4.27 -3.10 13.70
N VAL A 45 3.78 -2.40 12.67
CA VAL A 45 4.28 -1.04 12.34
C VAL A 45 3.99 -0.07 13.49
N ARG A 46 2.81 -0.18 14.10
CA ARG A 46 2.46 0.64 15.27
C ARG A 46 3.38 0.37 16.45
N GLN A 47 3.72 -0.89 16.72
CA GLN A 47 4.66 -1.23 17.78
C GLN A 47 6.05 -0.64 17.53
N LEU A 48 6.47 -0.54 16.28
CA LEU A 48 7.74 0.06 15.90
C LEU A 48 7.69 1.60 15.88
N GLY A 49 6.52 2.18 16.13
CA GLY A 49 6.35 3.63 16.23
C GLY A 49 6.50 4.37 14.91
N LYS A 50 6.25 3.71 13.78
CA LYS A 50 6.40 4.34 12.46
C LYS A 50 5.06 4.84 11.93
N PRO A 51 5.05 6.02 11.31
CA PRO A 51 3.86 6.48 10.58
C PRO A 51 3.67 5.63 9.33
N PHE A 52 2.40 5.36 9.01
CA PHE A 52 2.10 4.53 7.84
C PHE A 52 0.74 4.89 7.23
N GLY A 53 0.56 4.46 6.01
CA GLY A 53 -0.71 4.50 5.31
C GLY A 53 -0.88 3.25 4.46
N VAL A 54 -2.05 3.10 3.87
CA VAL A 54 -2.44 1.89 3.14
C VAL A 54 -2.76 2.20 1.69
N VAL A 55 -2.30 1.32 0.81
CA VAL A 55 -2.69 1.27 -0.60
C VAL A 55 -3.49 -0.01 -0.80
N ILE A 56 -4.70 0.11 -1.36
CA ILE A 56 -5.51 -1.04 -1.73
C ILE A 56 -5.29 -1.31 -3.21
N ASN A 57 -4.70 -2.46 -3.50
CA ASN A 57 -4.56 -2.98 -4.86
C ASN A 57 -5.78 -3.83 -5.21
N ARG A 58 -6.13 -3.94 -6.47
CA ARG A 58 -7.29 -4.68 -6.97
C ARG A 58 -8.59 -4.19 -6.30
N ALA A 59 -8.69 -2.89 -6.13
CA ALA A 59 -9.88 -2.26 -5.56
C ALA A 59 -11.12 -2.56 -6.42
N GLY A 60 -12.27 -2.75 -5.77
CA GLY A 60 -13.50 -3.16 -6.42
C GLY A 60 -13.80 -4.65 -6.30
N LEU A 61 -12.83 -5.45 -5.86
CA LEU A 61 -13.06 -6.85 -5.50
C LEU A 61 -13.35 -6.95 -4.01
N GLY A 62 -14.19 -7.93 -3.63
CA GLY A 62 -14.50 -8.15 -2.22
C GLY A 62 -15.59 -7.24 -1.67
N ASN A 63 -15.61 -7.07 -0.35
CA ASN A 63 -16.62 -6.31 0.38
C ASN A 63 -16.04 -5.05 1.04
N ASP A 64 -16.85 -4.36 1.85
CA ASP A 64 -16.48 -3.10 2.48
C ASP A 64 -15.75 -3.26 3.83
N GLU A 65 -15.50 -4.47 4.29
CA GLU A 65 -14.91 -4.71 5.62
C GLU A 65 -13.58 -3.99 5.82
N MET A 66 -12.72 -4.02 4.81
CA MET A 66 -11.41 -3.37 4.88
C MET A 66 -11.55 -1.86 5.01
N TYR A 67 -12.46 -1.24 4.25
CA TYR A 67 -12.71 0.20 4.31
C TYR A 67 -13.24 0.61 5.67
N GLN A 68 -14.16 -0.16 6.23
CA GLN A 68 -14.71 0.09 7.56
C GLN A 68 -13.63 -0.04 8.64
N TRP A 69 -12.78 -1.04 8.53
CA TRP A 69 -11.68 -1.23 9.48
C TRP A 69 -10.68 -0.07 9.41
N LEU A 70 -10.26 0.34 8.22
CA LEU A 70 -9.35 1.47 8.05
C LEU A 70 -9.93 2.75 8.66
N LYS A 71 -11.21 3.00 8.42
CA LYS A 71 -11.90 4.17 8.97
C LYS A 71 -11.97 4.13 10.49
N GLY A 72 -12.34 2.98 11.05
CA GLY A 72 -12.44 2.80 12.49
C GLY A 72 -11.10 2.94 13.20
N GLU A 73 -10.02 2.54 12.56
CA GLU A 73 -8.66 2.63 13.10
C GLU A 73 -7.96 3.96 12.76
N GLU A 74 -8.64 4.85 12.04
CA GLU A 74 -8.09 6.13 11.60
C GLU A 74 -6.80 5.99 10.79
N ILE A 75 -6.73 4.94 9.96
CA ILE A 75 -5.57 4.67 9.10
C ILE A 75 -5.78 5.36 7.75
N PRO A 76 -4.83 6.18 7.27
CA PRO A 76 -4.96 6.83 5.97
C PRO A 76 -5.01 5.82 4.82
N LEU A 77 -6.03 5.92 3.98
CA LEU A 77 -6.08 5.25 2.70
C LEU A 77 -5.46 6.17 1.67
N LEU A 78 -4.25 5.84 1.23
CA LEU A 78 -3.45 6.71 0.35
C LEU A 78 -3.86 6.60 -1.11
N LEU A 79 -4.18 5.40 -1.55
CA LEU A 79 -4.46 5.11 -2.95
C LEU A 79 -5.27 3.83 -3.08
N GLU A 80 -6.19 3.83 -4.04
CA GLU A 80 -6.87 2.62 -4.50
C GLU A 80 -6.49 2.39 -5.95
N ILE A 81 -5.91 1.23 -6.23
CA ILE A 81 -5.58 0.81 -7.59
C ILE A 81 -6.71 -0.13 -8.04
N PRO A 82 -7.53 0.26 -9.02
CA PRO A 82 -8.67 -0.55 -9.42
C PRO A 82 -8.23 -1.87 -10.05
N PHE A 83 -9.06 -2.90 -9.89
CA PHE A 83 -8.87 -4.14 -10.64
C PHE A 83 -9.14 -3.86 -12.12
N ASP A 84 -8.12 -4.07 -12.94
CA ASP A 84 -8.18 -3.79 -14.38
C ASP A 84 -7.40 -4.87 -15.12
N ARG A 85 -8.09 -5.55 -16.04
CA ARG A 85 -7.49 -6.60 -16.86
C ARG A 85 -6.36 -6.06 -17.75
N GLU A 86 -6.45 -4.80 -18.15
CA GLU A 86 -5.41 -4.16 -18.94
C GLU A 86 -4.11 -4.02 -18.15
N ILE A 87 -4.18 -3.69 -16.86
CA ILE A 87 -3.00 -3.66 -15.98
C ILE A 87 -2.37 -5.06 -15.91
N ALA A 88 -3.19 -6.08 -15.72
CA ALA A 88 -2.72 -7.46 -15.65
C ALA A 88 -2.02 -7.87 -16.97
N ARG A 89 -2.58 -7.45 -18.10
CA ARG A 89 -1.98 -7.71 -19.41
C ARG A 89 -0.62 -7.02 -19.55
N ILE A 90 -0.54 -5.75 -19.15
CA ILE A 90 0.71 -4.97 -19.23
C ILE A 90 1.81 -5.64 -18.40
N TYR A 91 1.49 -6.06 -17.18
CA TYR A 91 2.47 -6.77 -16.33
C TYR A 91 2.87 -8.12 -16.92
N ALA A 92 1.90 -8.87 -17.47
CA ALA A 92 2.18 -10.16 -18.09
C ALA A 92 3.12 -10.04 -19.30
N GLU A 93 3.09 -8.91 -20.00
CA GLU A 93 3.97 -8.61 -21.13
C GLU A 93 5.29 -7.95 -20.71
N GLY A 94 5.54 -7.82 -19.40
CA GLY A 94 6.76 -7.23 -18.88
C GLY A 94 6.78 -5.71 -18.85
N GLY A 95 5.65 -5.05 -19.11
CA GLY A 95 5.53 -3.60 -19.09
C GLY A 95 5.21 -3.05 -17.72
N LEU A 96 5.26 -1.72 -17.61
CA LEU A 96 4.87 -0.97 -16.41
C LEU A 96 3.65 -0.10 -16.75
N PRO A 97 2.54 -0.19 -16.00
CA PRO A 97 1.34 0.63 -16.25
C PRO A 97 1.64 2.13 -16.32
N ALA A 98 2.47 2.64 -15.42
CA ALA A 98 2.84 4.04 -15.39
C ALA A 98 3.61 4.51 -16.63
N ALA A 99 4.25 3.59 -17.36
CA ALA A 99 4.99 3.91 -18.58
C ALA A 99 4.08 4.01 -19.80
N VAL A 100 2.91 3.36 -19.77
CA VAL A 100 1.99 3.27 -20.94
C VAL A 100 0.68 4.02 -20.74
N ASP A 101 0.35 4.43 -19.51
CA ASP A 101 -0.90 5.10 -19.20
C ASP A 101 -0.64 6.29 -18.25
N ASP A 102 -0.96 7.50 -18.72
CA ASP A 102 -0.73 8.72 -17.95
C ASP A 102 -1.57 8.78 -16.68
N SER A 103 -2.76 8.17 -16.66
CA SER A 103 -3.60 8.14 -15.46
C SER A 103 -2.93 7.40 -14.31
N TYR A 104 -2.23 6.30 -14.59
CA TYR A 104 -1.47 5.57 -13.58
C TYR A 104 -0.23 6.33 -13.15
N ARG A 105 0.42 7.04 -14.07
CA ARG A 105 1.55 7.91 -13.72
C ARG A 105 1.13 9.00 -12.74
N GLU A 106 0.01 9.66 -13.02
CA GLU A 106 -0.53 10.70 -12.13
C GLU A 106 -0.92 10.13 -10.77
N MET A 107 -1.52 8.96 -10.75
CA MET A 107 -1.92 8.25 -9.54
C MET A 107 -0.70 7.98 -8.62
N PHE A 108 0.38 7.42 -9.16
CA PHE A 108 1.59 7.15 -8.40
C PHE A 108 2.35 8.43 -8.02
N SER A 109 2.34 9.45 -8.86
CA SER A 109 2.92 10.74 -8.53
C SER A 109 2.18 11.41 -7.37
N SER A 110 0.87 11.33 -7.35
CA SER A 110 0.04 11.82 -6.25
C SER A 110 0.33 11.08 -4.95
N LEU A 111 0.49 9.76 -5.03
CA LEU A 111 0.87 8.95 -3.87
C LEU A 111 2.20 9.42 -3.27
N LEU A 112 3.20 9.62 -4.11
CA LEU A 112 4.51 10.08 -3.67
C LEU A 112 4.42 11.45 -2.98
N ILE A 113 3.67 12.38 -3.55
CA ILE A 113 3.47 13.71 -2.97
C ILE A 113 2.83 13.61 -1.58
N GLN A 114 1.80 12.78 -1.44
CA GLN A 114 1.14 12.57 -0.15
C GLN A 114 2.11 12.07 0.91
N ILE A 115 2.95 11.09 0.57
CA ILE A 115 3.92 10.51 1.49
C ILE A 115 4.94 11.56 1.93
N VAL A 116 5.48 12.32 0.98
CA VAL A 116 6.48 13.36 1.27
C VAL A 116 5.90 14.46 2.15
N GLN A 117 4.66 14.88 1.89
CA GLN A 117 3.98 15.89 2.70
C GLN A 117 3.75 15.42 4.14
N GLN A 118 3.35 14.17 4.32
CA GLN A 118 3.15 13.60 5.66
C GLN A 118 4.46 13.52 6.45
N LYS A 119 5.56 13.25 5.78
CA LYS A 119 6.87 13.19 6.43
C LYS A 119 7.32 14.57 6.93
N ILE A 120 6.94 15.63 6.24
CA ILE A 120 7.31 17.01 6.61
C ILE A 120 6.44 17.51 7.78
N LEU A 121 5.23 16.99 7.89
CA LEU A 121 4.28 17.33 8.96
C LEU A 121 4.48 16.44 10.18
#